data_4ae269614c325dd3a154ae83001b4463
#
_entry.id   4ae269614c325dd3a154ae83001b4463
#
_cell.length_a   1.000
_cell.length_b   1.000
_cell.length_c   1.000
_cell.angle_alpha   90.00
_cell.angle_beta   90.00
_cell.angle_gamma   90.00
#
_symmetry.space_group_name_H-M   'P 1'
#
loop_
_entity.id
_entity.type
_entity.pdbx_description
1 polymer ?
#
loop_
_entity_poly.entity_id
_entity_poly.type
_entity_poly.pdbx_seq_one_letter_code
_entity_poly.pdbx_strand_id
1 'polypeptide(L)'
;MDDLRSRLGAAKTAYDTGNFEQAFGLYRAIAEAGNTEAQVFVAWMLTKGVGCQADEAEAEDFYERAAALGSAIGSFYHGRWLTRSGDHAGAYRMYLVGARAKYVPSMFRVGHSLVRGKGVAQDLKKGYAFLTEAALRGHVFALREIAVQDWKGSRGVLGRAFSLLLFPVVVVYGLIIGLFDGHSDRFRA
;
A
#
# COMPACT_ATOMS: atom_id res chain seq x y z
N MET A 1 16.83 11.51 -22.71
CA MET A 1 17.01 10.81 -21.40
C MET A 1 17.74 11.68 -20.39
N ASP A 2 18.76 12.45 -20.79
CA ASP A 2 19.53 13.31 -19.87
C ASP A 2 18.72 14.44 -19.23
N ASP A 3 17.77 15.03 -19.98
CA ASP A 3 16.92 16.10 -19.47
C ASP A 3 15.99 15.63 -18.32
N LEU A 4 15.34 14.49 -18.45
CA LEU A 4 14.48 13.95 -17.39
C LEU A 4 15.27 13.62 -16.10
N ARG A 5 16.45 13.02 -16.26
CA ARG A 5 17.32 12.70 -15.13
C ARG A 5 17.78 13.98 -14.40
N SER A 6 18.14 15.00 -15.16
CA SER A 6 18.53 16.32 -14.62
C SER A 6 17.37 16.97 -13.87
N ARG A 7 16.16 16.96 -14.42
CA ARG A 7 14.95 17.53 -13.79
C ARG A 7 14.58 16.78 -12.51
N LEU A 8 14.62 15.44 -12.52
CA LEU A 8 14.40 14.63 -11.31
C LEU A 8 15.47 14.90 -10.25
N GLY A 9 16.74 15.07 -10.66
CA GLY A 9 17.82 15.44 -9.77
C GLY A 9 17.59 16.79 -9.10
N ALA A 10 17.17 17.81 -9.86
CA ALA A 10 16.84 19.12 -9.33
C ALA A 10 15.66 19.07 -8.34
N ALA A 11 14.60 18.31 -8.69
CA ALA A 11 13.43 18.13 -7.83
C ALA A 11 13.82 17.45 -6.50
N LYS A 12 14.63 16.39 -6.58
CA LYS A 12 15.14 15.69 -5.41
C LYS A 12 16.02 16.58 -4.54
N THR A 13 16.93 17.35 -5.14
CA THR A 13 17.78 18.29 -4.40
C THR A 13 16.95 19.35 -3.67
N ALA A 14 15.94 19.93 -4.32
CA ALA A 14 15.02 20.86 -3.70
C ALA A 14 14.30 20.22 -2.48
N TYR A 15 13.85 18.98 -2.61
CA TYR A 15 13.21 18.25 -1.52
C TYR A 15 14.18 17.99 -0.36
N ASP A 16 15.38 17.49 -0.64
CA ASP A 16 16.39 17.14 0.36
C ASP A 16 16.93 18.38 1.11
N THR A 17 16.89 19.56 0.49
CA THR A 17 17.26 20.85 1.10
C THR A 17 16.11 21.55 1.82
N GLY A 18 14.92 20.93 1.88
CA GLY A 18 13.76 21.50 2.57
C GLY A 18 12.95 22.53 1.76
N ASN A 19 13.32 22.77 0.49
CA ASN A 19 12.60 23.67 -0.41
C ASN A 19 11.37 22.96 -1.01
N PHE A 20 10.40 22.61 -0.14
CA PHE A 20 9.30 21.72 -0.51
C PHE A 20 8.36 22.32 -1.57
N GLU A 21 8.10 23.62 -1.56
CA GLU A 21 7.29 24.27 -2.60
C GLU A 21 7.95 24.17 -3.99
N GLN A 22 9.26 24.43 -4.06
CA GLN A 22 10.01 24.28 -5.30
C GLN A 22 10.04 22.81 -5.74
N ALA A 23 10.28 21.88 -4.80
CA ALA A 23 10.26 20.45 -5.08
C ALA A 23 8.90 20.01 -5.63
N PHE A 24 7.80 20.43 -5.01
CA PHE A 24 6.45 20.14 -5.49
C PHE A 24 6.22 20.62 -6.92
N GLY A 25 6.56 21.88 -7.23
CA GLY A 25 6.42 22.42 -8.58
C GLY A 25 7.22 21.63 -9.63
N LEU A 26 8.47 21.27 -9.30
CA LEU A 26 9.33 20.49 -10.19
C LEU A 26 8.80 19.06 -10.40
N TYR A 27 8.42 18.36 -9.31
CA TYR A 27 7.85 17.02 -9.42
C TYR A 27 6.51 17.02 -10.16
N ARG A 28 5.65 18.04 -9.93
CA ARG A 28 4.37 18.18 -10.62
C ARG A 28 4.56 18.31 -12.13
N ALA A 29 5.48 19.16 -12.58
CA ALA A 29 5.77 19.30 -14.02
C ALA A 29 6.27 17.98 -14.65
N ILE A 30 7.05 17.18 -13.90
CA ILE A 30 7.51 15.86 -14.35
C ILE A 30 6.36 14.84 -14.37
N ALA A 31 5.47 14.89 -13.36
CA ALA A 31 4.30 14.03 -13.25
C ALA A 31 3.29 14.28 -14.38
N GLU A 32 3.06 15.55 -14.71
CA GLU A 32 2.19 15.97 -15.81
C GLU A 32 2.75 15.53 -17.17
N ALA A 33 4.08 15.45 -17.32
CA ALA A 33 4.73 14.86 -18.47
C ALA A 33 4.64 13.32 -18.54
N GLY A 34 3.92 12.67 -17.59
CA GLY A 34 3.63 11.24 -17.61
C GLY A 34 4.63 10.36 -16.86
N ASN A 35 5.55 10.94 -16.10
CA ASN A 35 6.45 10.13 -15.28
C ASN A 35 5.70 9.52 -14.08
N THR A 36 5.63 8.21 -14.05
CA THR A 36 4.84 7.44 -13.08
C THR A 36 5.35 7.59 -11.64
N GLU A 37 6.66 7.65 -11.44
CA GLU A 37 7.25 7.83 -10.10
C GLU A 37 6.95 9.22 -9.56
N ALA A 38 7.07 10.24 -10.41
CA ALA A 38 6.72 11.61 -10.05
C ALA A 38 5.23 11.75 -9.75
N GLN A 39 4.33 11.08 -10.50
CA GLN A 39 2.89 11.05 -10.21
C GLN A 39 2.62 10.51 -8.81
N VAL A 40 3.23 9.38 -8.44
CA VAL A 40 3.09 8.80 -7.09
C VAL A 40 3.63 9.75 -6.03
N PHE A 41 4.77 10.41 -6.29
CA PHE A 41 5.38 11.31 -5.32
C PHE A 41 4.56 12.60 -5.12
N VAL A 42 4.05 13.20 -6.20
CA VAL A 42 3.14 14.36 -6.14
C VAL A 42 1.86 14.01 -5.39
N ALA A 43 1.26 12.84 -5.68
CA ALA A 43 0.08 12.36 -4.96
C ALA A 43 0.34 12.23 -3.45
N TRP A 44 1.53 11.74 -3.07
CA TRP A 44 1.93 11.68 -1.67
C TRP A 44 2.12 13.08 -1.07
N MET A 45 2.77 14.01 -1.77
CA MET A 45 2.94 15.40 -1.32
C MET A 45 1.58 16.08 -1.10
N LEU A 46 0.64 15.93 -2.02
CA LEU A 46 -0.75 16.42 -1.90
C LEU A 46 -1.49 15.79 -0.72
N THR A 47 -1.34 14.48 -0.51
CA THR A 47 -1.97 13.79 0.65
C THR A 47 -1.44 14.31 1.99
N LYS A 48 -0.18 14.76 2.06
CA LYS A 48 0.49 15.21 3.29
C LYS A 48 0.54 16.72 3.44
N GLY A 49 0.23 17.48 2.41
CA GLY A 49 0.41 18.93 2.39
C GLY A 49 1.88 19.35 2.43
N VAL A 50 2.77 18.61 1.76
CA VAL A 50 4.21 18.89 1.72
C VAL A 50 4.52 19.78 0.52
N GLY A 51 4.89 21.02 0.78
CA GLY A 51 5.19 22.03 -0.26
C GLY A 51 3.94 22.50 -1.04
N CYS A 52 2.76 22.11 -0.61
CA CYS A 52 1.48 22.51 -1.19
C CYS A 52 0.37 22.43 -0.15
N GLN A 53 -0.80 22.99 -0.46
CA GLN A 53 -1.99 22.70 0.32
C GLN A 53 -2.40 21.24 0.11
N ALA A 54 -2.81 20.55 1.19
CA ALA A 54 -3.30 19.18 1.10
C ALA A 54 -4.58 19.13 0.26
N ASP A 55 -4.61 18.23 -0.74
CA ASP A 55 -5.75 17.98 -1.62
C ASP A 55 -5.85 16.48 -1.90
N GLU A 56 -6.79 15.81 -1.22
CA GLU A 56 -7.02 14.37 -1.40
C GLU A 56 -7.61 14.03 -2.77
N ALA A 57 -8.39 14.93 -3.37
CA ALA A 57 -9.03 14.68 -4.67
C ALA A 57 -7.98 14.75 -5.80
N GLU A 58 -7.11 15.76 -5.77
CA GLU A 58 -6.02 15.87 -6.74
C GLU A 58 -4.98 14.75 -6.53
N ALA A 59 -4.70 14.36 -5.29
CA ALA A 59 -3.82 13.22 -4.99
C ALA A 59 -4.37 11.93 -5.61
N GLU A 60 -5.68 11.71 -5.53
CA GLU A 60 -6.33 10.54 -6.12
C GLU A 60 -6.19 10.52 -7.64
N ASP A 61 -6.40 11.65 -8.34
CA ASP A 61 -6.19 11.73 -9.79
C ASP A 61 -4.78 11.29 -10.20
N PHE A 62 -3.76 11.76 -9.47
CA PHE A 62 -2.39 11.34 -9.73
C PHE A 62 -2.15 9.85 -9.44
N TYR A 63 -2.75 9.28 -8.38
CA TYR A 63 -2.65 7.84 -8.11
C TYR A 63 -3.37 7.01 -9.18
N GLU A 64 -4.54 7.43 -9.65
CA GLU A 64 -5.28 6.78 -10.73
C GLU A 64 -4.48 6.79 -12.04
N ARG A 65 -3.90 7.93 -12.41
CA ARG A 65 -3.03 8.07 -13.60
C ARG A 65 -1.80 7.17 -13.49
N ALA A 66 -1.15 7.13 -12.34
CA ALA A 66 -0.03 6.22 -12.10
C ALA A 66 -0.47 4.75 -12.18
N ALA A 67 -1.64 4.41 -11.66
CA ALA A 67 -2.21 3.05 -11.74
C ALA A 67 -2.51 2.64 -13.18
N ALA A 68 -3.05 3.55 -13.99
CA ALA A 68 -3.31 3.32 -15.43
C ALA A 68 -2.02 3.01 -16.21
N LEU A 69 -0.89 3.56 -15.77
CA LEU A 69 0.44 3.26 -16.30
C LEU A 69 1.11 2.04 -15.67
N GLY A 70 0.39 1.28 -14.84
CA GLY A 70 0.87 0.04 -14.23
C GLY A 70 1.69 0.21 -12.95
N SER A 71 1.69 1.40 -12.33
CA SER A 71 2.35 1.60 -11.05
C SER A 71 1.74 0.71 -9.96
N ALA A 72 2.57 -0.10 -9.32
CA ALA A 72 2.15 -0.92 -8.19
C ALA A 72 1.71 -0.07 -6.98
N ILE A 73 2.41 1.03 -6.73
CA ILE A 73 2.12 1.97 -5.64
C ILE A 73 0.87 2.79 -5.99
N GLY A 74 0.78 3.34 -7.21
CA GLY A 74 -0.41 4.04 -7.69
C GLY A 74 -1.66 3.15 -7.59
N SER A 75 -1.58 1.91 -8.09
CA SER A 75 -2.67 0.94 -8.00
C SER A 75 -3.07 0.62 -6.55
N PHE A 76 -2.13 0.58 -5.63
CA PHE A 76 -2.43 0.36 -4.21
C PHE A 76 -3.21 1.53 -3.60
N TYR A 77 -2.76 2.76 -3.82
CA TYR A 77 -3.43 3.94 -3.24
C TYR A 77 -4.78 4.20 -3.90
N HIS A 78 -4.90 4.05 -5.23
CA HIS A 78 -6.18 4.09 -5.94
C HIS A 78 -7.14 2.99 -5.43
N GLY A 79 -6.67 1.77 -5.20
CA GLY A 79 -7.45 0.70 -4.57
C GLY A 79 -7.92 1.03 -3.15
N ARG A 80 -7.11 1.76 -2.37
CA ARG A 80 -7.52 2.26 -1.04
C ARG A 80 -8.67 3.27 -1.14
N TRP A 81 -8.58 4.19 -2.09
CA TRP A 81 -9.63 5.15 -2.35
C TRP A 81 -10.94 4.45 -2.76
N LEU A 82 -10.89 3.52 -3.71
CA LEU A 82 -12.04 2.70 -4.11
C LEU A 82 -12.63 1.92 -2.93
N THR A 83 -11.78 1.44 -2.01
CA THR A 83 -12.26 0.80 -0.78
C THR A 83 -13.05 1.76 0.11
N ARG A 84 -12.62 3.02 0.23
CA ARG A 84 -13.32 4.06 1.02
C ARG A 84 -14.64 4.48 0.38
N SER A 85 -14.68 4.56 -0.95
CA SER A 85 -15.90 4.88 -1.71
C SER A 85 -16.89 3.70 -1.81
N GLY A 86 -16.50 2.50 -1.33
CA GLY A 86 -17.37 1.31 -1.33
C GLY A 86 -17.22 0.42 -2.56
N ASP A 87 -16.48 0.81 -3.59
CA ASP A 87 -16.19 -0.08 -4.73
C ASP A 87 -15.11 -1.11 -4.38
N HIS A 88 -15.53 -2.14 -3.65
CA HIS A 88 -14.64 -3.22 -3.24
C HIS A 88 -14.17 -4.09 -4.40
N ALA A 89 -14.96 -4.21 -5.46
CA ALA A 89 -14.60 -4.99 -6.64
C ALA A 89 -13.54 -4.25 -7.47
N GLY A 90 -13.68 -2.95 -7.68
CA GLY A 90 -12.66 -2.09 -8.26
C GLY A 90 -11.38 -2.10 -7.44
N ALA A 91 -11.49 -1.93 -6.12
CA ALA A 91 -10.34 -1.99 -5.22
C ALA A 91 -9.57 -3.32 -5.34
N TYR A 92 -10.27 -4.46 -5.37
CA TYR A 92 -9.63 -5.75 -5.53
C TYR A 92 -8.86 -5.85 -6.86
N ARG A 93 -9.42 -5.35 -7.97
CA ARG A 93 -8.71 -5.30 -9.26
C ARG A 93 -7.43 -4.48 -9.18
N MET A 94 -7.48 -3.31 -8.54
CA MET A 94 -6.30 -2.45 -8.36
C MET A 94 -5.24 -3.11 -7.46
N TYR A 95 -5.64 -3.72 -6.36
CA TYR A 95 -4.71 -4.48 -5.51
C TYR A 95 -4.06 -5.65 -6.24
N LEU A 96 -4.77 -6.32 -7.16
CA LEU A 96 -4.18 -7.38 -7.99
C LEU A 96 -3.05 -6.87 -8.88
N VAL A 97 -3.16 -5.67 -9.43
CA VAL A 97 -2.07 -5.05 -10.23
C VAL A 97 -0.81 -4.93 -9.37
N GLY A 98 -0.93 -4.31 -8.19
CA GLY A 98 0.20 -4.17 -7.27
C GLY A 98 0.74 -5.52 -6.77
N ALA A 99 -0.14 -6.50 -6.50
CA ALA A 99 0.27 -7.82 -6.03
C ALA A 99 1.05 -8.61 -7.10
N ARG A 100 0.69 -8.48 -8.38
CA ARG A 100 1.45 -9.05 -9.51
C ARG A 100 2.86 -8.47 -9.60
N ALA A 101 3.01 -7.20 -9.29
CA ALA A 101 4.31 -6.52 -9.18
C ALA A 101 5.02 -6.80 -7.83
N LYS A 102 4.53 -7.76 -7.03
CA LYS A 102 5.09 -8.14 -5.72
C LYS A 102 5.13 -7.01 -4.70
N TYR A 103 4.27 -6.01 -4.84
CA TYR A 103 4.10 -4.96 -3.84
C TYR A 103 3.38 -5.53 -2.60
N VAL A 104 4.10 -5.59 -1.50
CA VAL A 104 3.68 -6.34 -0.29
C VAL A 104 2.36 -5.84 0.31
N PRO A 105 2.10 -4.51 0.41
CA PRO A 105 0.81 -4.02 0.88
C PRO A 105 -0.37 -4.48 0.01
N SER A 106 -0.18 -4.53 -1.31
CA SER A 106 -1.22 -5.02 -2.24
C SER A 106 -1.46 -6.51 -2.08
N MET A 107 -0.41 -7.32 -1.87
CA MET A 107 -0.53 -8.76 -1.62
C MET A 107 -1.36 -9.02 -0.35
N PHE A 108 -1.12 -8.26 0.72
CA PHE A 108 -1.94 -8.32 1.92
C PHE A 108 -3.42 -8.00 1.62
N ARG A 109 -3.68 -6.91 0.89
CA ARG A 109 -5.07 -6.51 0.54
C ARG A 109 -5.78 -7.55 -0.30
N VAL A 110 -5.11 -8.15 -1.28
CA VAL A 110 -5.65 -9.27 -2.07
C VAL A 110 -5.99 -10.45 -1.18
N GLY A 111 -5.05 -10.88 -0.33
CA GLY A 111 -5.26 -11.98 0.61
C GLY A 111 -6.43 -11.71 1.56
N HIS A 112 -6.49 -10.51 2.14
CA HIS A 112 -7.58 -10.06 3.01
C HIS A 112 -8.94 -10.07 2.29
N SER A 113 -9.01 -9.59 1.04
CA SER A 113 -10.24 -9.61 0.23
C SER A 113 -10.72 -11.03 -0.03
N LEU A 114 -9.81 -11.94 -0.39
CA LEU A 114 -10.12 -13.34 -0.67
C LEU A 114 -10.60 -14.11 0.56
N VAL A 115 -9.98 -13.92 1.74
CA VAL A 115 -10.42 -14.63 2.95
C VAL A 115 -11.75 -14.13 3.48
N ARG A 116 -12.12 -12.89 3.15
CA ARG A 116 -13.39 -12.30 3.60
C ARG A 116 -14.49 -12.25 2.56
N GLY A 117 -14.20 -12.58 1.31
CA GLY A 117 -15.15 -12.45 0.20
C GLY A 117 -15.53 -11.00 -0.09
N LYS A 118 -14.61 -10.03 0.13
CA LYS A 118 -14.91 -8.62 -0.01
C LYS A 118 -14.46 -8.11 -1.38
N GLY A 119 -15.42 -7.80 -2.25
CA GLY A 119 -15.17 -7.39 -3.63
C GLY A 119 -14.79 -8.54 -4.58
N VAL A 120 -14.73 -9.76 -4.07
CA VAL A 120 -14.41 -10.97 -4.82
C VAL A 120 -15.04 -12.19 -4.10
N ALA A 121 -15.32 -13.26 -4.81
CA ALA A 121 -15.76 -14.51 -4.18
C ALA A 121 -14.70 -15.01 -3.18
N GLN A 122 -15.16 -15.52 -2.04
CA GLN A 122 -14.27 -16.04 -1.00
C GLN A 122 -13.47 -17.24 -1.54
N ASP A 123 -12.15 -17.17 -1.34
CA ASP A 123 -11.22 -18.27 -1.64
C ASP A 123 -10.16 -18.32 -0.53
N LEU A 124 -10.42 -19.14 0.48
CA LEU A 124 -9.52 -19.24 1.64
C LEU A 124 -8.15 -19.74 1.23
N LYS A 125 -8.05 -20.70 0.30
CA LYS A 125 -6.78 -21.28 -0.13
C LYS A 125 -5.87 -20.22 -0.77
N LYS A 126 -6.41 -19.49 -1.75
CA LYS A 126 -5.65 -18.40 -2.40
C LYS A 126 -5.39 -17.24 -1.43
N GLY A 127 -6.38 -16.90 -0.60
CA GLY A 127 -6.25 -15.85 0.40
C GLY A 127 -5.08 -16.11 1.37
N TYR A 128 -5.00 -17.32 1.92
CA TYR A 128 -3.88 -17.73 2.78
C TYR A 128 -2.54 -17.71 2.04
N ALA A 129 -2.48 -18.12 0.78
CA ALA A 129 -1.25 -18.07 0.00
C ALA A 129 -0.71 -16.63 -0.10
N PHE A 130 -1.58 -15.66 -0.43
CA PHE A 130 -1.21 -14.24 -0.49
C PHE A 130 -0.83 -13.68 0.89
N LEU A 131 -1.58 -14.00 1.95
CA LEU A 131 -1.27 -13.55 3.30
C LEU A 131 0.07 -14.11 3.79
N THR A 132 0.34 -15.40 3.55
CA THR A 132 1.59 -16.04 3.93
C THR A 132 2.78 -15.41 3.18
N GLU A 133 2.66 -15.19 1.88
CA GLU A 133 3.71 -14.53 1.12
C GLU A 133 3.95 -13.09 1.59
N ALA A 134 2.90 -12.33 1.90
CA ALA A 134 3.04 -10.99 2.47
C ALA A 134 3.71 -11.03 3.86
N ALA A 135 3.33 -11.98 4.71
CA ALA A 135 3.92 -12.17 6.03
C ALA A 135 5.42 -12.50 5.97
N LEU A 136 5.81 -13.42 5.08
CA LEU A 136 7.22 -13.79 4.86
C LEU A 136 8.07 -12.60 4.36
N ARG A 137 7.42 -11.61 3.74
CA ARG A 137 8.06 -10.35 3.32
C ARG A 137 7.97 -9.24 4.38
N GLY A 138 7.58 -9.57 5.62
CA GLY A 138 7.57 -8.65 6.76
C GLY A 138 6.26 -7.88 6.97
N HIS A 139 5.16 -8.24 6.30
CA HIS A 139 3.88 -7.58 6.53
C HIS A 139 3.16 -8.14 7.78
N VAL A 140 3.31 -7.46 8.90
CA VAL A 140 2.84 -7.91 10.23
C VAL A 140 1.33 -8.17 10.28
N PHE A 141 0.54 -7.28 9.66
CA PHE A 141 -0.92 -7.45 9.63
C PHE A 141 -1.37 -8.72 8.88
N ALA A 142 -0.53 -9.26 7.99
CA ALA A 142 -0.83 -10.53 7.33
C ALA A 142 -0.76 -11.70 8.32
N LEU A 143 0.22 -11.71 9.23
CA LEU A 143 0.29 -12.70 10.31
C LEU A 143 -0.93 -12.61 11.22
N ARG A 144 -1.30 -11.38 11.61
CA ARG A 144 -2.50 -11.14 12.42
C ARG A 144 -3.77 -11.66 11.74
N GLU A 145 -3.94 -11.38 10.44
CA GLU A 145 -5.13 -11.84 9.70
C GLU A 145 -5.17 -13.36 9.60
N ILE A 146 -4.03 -14.03 9.36
CA ILE A 146 -3.91 -15.49 9.38
C ILE A 146 -4.36 -16.03 10.75
N ALA A 147 -3.81 -15.49 11.85
CA ALA A 147 -4.16 -15.93 13.20
C ALA A 147 -5.66 -15.75 13.52
N VAL A 148 -6.26 -14.63 13.11
CA VAL A 148 -7.69 -14.36 13.29
C VAL A 148 -8.57 -15.34 12.51
N GLN A 149 -8.21 -15.65 11.27
CA GLN A 149 -8.96 -16.60 10.45
C GLN A 149 -8.83 -18.04 10.98
N ASP A 150 -7.65 -18.42 11.48
CA ASP A 150 -7.41 -19.73 12.11
C ASP A 150 -8.19 -19.88 13.40
N TRP A 151 -8.21 -18.85 14.24
CA TRP A 151 -9.04 -18.83 15.44
C TRP A 151 -10.52 -19.04 15.13
N LYS A 152 -11.03 -18.43 14.04
CA LYS A 152 -12.39 -18.64 13.55
C LYS A 152 -12.66 -20.06 13.01
N GLY A 153 -11.63 -20.89 12.94
CA GLY A 153 -11.73 -22.28 12.56
C GLY A 153 -11.58 -22.54 11.05
N SER A 154 -11.07 -21.59 10.27
CA SER A 154 -10.89 -21.75 8.82
C SER A 154 -10.00 -22.94 8.43
N ARG A 155 -9.06 -23.35 9.32
CA ARG A 155 -8.20 -24.55 9.18
C ARG A 155 -8.45 -25.58 10.28
N GLY A 156 -9.62 -25.56 10.93
CA GLY A 156 -10.01 -26.52 11.95
C GLY A 156 -9.20 -26.39 13.26
N VAL A 157 -9.10 -27.48 14.02
CA VAL A 157 -8.46 -27.52 15.32
C VAL A 157 -6.96 -27.18 15.25
N LEU A 158 -6.27 -27.67 14.24
CA LEU A 158 -4.84 -27.39 14.01
C LEU A 158 -4.58 -25.90 13.76
N GLY A 159 -5.45 -25.23 13.00
CA GLY A 159 -5.36 -23.79 12.81
C GLY A 159 -5.53 -23.02 14.11
N ARG A 160 -6.48 -23.41 14.96
CA ARG A 160 -6.68 -22.81 16.29
C ARG A 160 -5.48 -22.99 17.20
N ALA A 161 -4.88 -24.16 17.24
CA ALA A 161 -3.68 -24.41 18.00
C ALA A 161 -2.50 -23.56 17.51
N PHE A 162 -2.33 -23.43 16.19
CA PHE A 162 -1.31 -22.58 15.59
C PHE A 162 -1.53 -21.09 15.89
N SER A 163 -2.78 -20.61 15.87
CA SER A 163 -3.09 -19.23 16.20
C SER A 163 -2.75 -18.86 17.64
N LEU A 164 -2.90 -19.79 18.60
CA LEU A 164 -2.49 -19.58 20.00
C LEU A 164 -0.97 -19.37 20.14
N LEU A 165 -0.17 -20.04 19.32
CA LEU A 165 1.29 -19.85 19.28
C LEU A 165 1.70 -18.55 18.57
N LEU A 166 0.98 -18.17 17.52
CA LEU A 166 1.28 -16.95 16.75
C LEU A 166 0.83 -15.67 17.44
N PHE A 167 -0.25 -15.70 18.22
CA PHE A 167 -0.84 -14.51 18.82
C PHE A 167 0.13 -13.72 19.70
N PRO A 168 0.89 -14.34 20.63
CA PRO A 168 1.91 -13.62 21.40
C PRO A 168 2.99 -13.01 20.53
N VAL A 169 3.44 -13.71 19.50
CA VAL A 169 4.47 -13.22 18.56
C VAL A 169 3.98 -11.99 17.81
N VAL A 170 2.74 -12.01 17.33
CA VAL A 170 2.13 -10.87 16.61
C VAL A 170 1.98 -9.67 17.54
N VAL A 171 1.57 -9.89 18.80
CA VAL A 171 1.42 -8.81 19.80
C VAL A 171 2.78 -8.21 20.14
N VAL A 172 3.77 -9.04 20.49
CA VAL A 172 5.11 -8.57 20.84
C VAL A 172 5.77 -7.84 19.67
N TYR A 173 5.68 -8.39 18.47
CA TYR A 173 6.25 -7.77 17.28
C TYR A 173 5.54 -6.45 16.93
N GLY A 174 4.22 -6.39 17.07
CA GLY A 174 3.43 -5.16 16.90
C GLY A 174 3.79 -4.09 17.93
N LEU A 175 4.03 -4.47 19.20
CA LEU A 175 4.49 -3.56 20.25
C LEU A 175 5.91 -3.04 19.98
N ILE A 176 6.83 -3.93 19.57
CA ILE A 176 8.21 -3.54 19.23
C ILE A 176 8.20 -2.54 18.08
N ILE A 177 7.49 -2.83 16.98
CA ILE A 177 7.42 -1.89 15.86
C ILE A 177 6.71 -0.59 16.27
N GLY A 178 5.65 -0.64 17.07
CA GLY A 178 4.97 0.55 17.59
C GLY A 178 5.86 1.44 18.45
N LEU A 179 6.78 0.84 19.21
CA LEU A 179 7.73 1.57 20.07
C LEU A 179 8.90 2.17 19.28
N PHE A 180 9.40 1.47 18.25
CA PHE A 180 10.58 1.91 17.50
C PHE A 180 10.24 2.66 16.20
N ASP A 181 9.04 2.53 15.66
CA ASP A 181 8.66 3.01 14.33
C ASP A 181 7.39 3.88 14.37
N GLY A 182 7.23 4.68 15.43
CA GLY A 182 6.07 5.55 15.64
C GLY A 182 5.76 6.54 14.48
N HIS A 183 6.56 6.52 13.43
CA HIS A 183 6.43 7.35 12.24
C HIS A 183 6.45 6.57 10.92
N SER A 184 6.54 5.23 10.92
CA SER A 184 6.62 4.50 9.65
C SER A 184 5.25 4.27 9.03
N ASP A 185 5.13 4.60 7.75
CA ASP A 185 3.94 4.33 6.92
C ASP A 185 3.60 2.82 6.79
N ARG A 186 4.45 1.93 7.33
CA ARG A 186 4.23 0.48 7.36
C ARG A 186 2.97 0.07 8.12
N PHE A 187 2.49 0.90 9.05
CA PHE A 187 1.26 0.67 9.80
C PHE A 187 0.02 1.35 9.19
N ARG A 188 0.20 2.25 8.22
CA ARG A 188 -0.90 3.03 7.63
C ARG A 188 -1.31 2.52 6.24
N ALA A 189 -0.61 1.56 5.68
CA ALA A 189 -0.91 0.98 4.38
C ALA A 189 -2.00 -0.11 4.42
#